data_2969f01b6ba93b254880e87dd6fe8aa4
#
_entry.id   2969f01b6ba93b254880e87dd6fe8aa4
#
_cell.length_a   1.000
_cell.length_b   1.000
_cell.length_c   1.000
_cell.angle_alpha   90.00
_cell.angle_beta   90.00
_cell.angle_gamma   90.00
#
_symmetry.space_group_name_H-M   'P 1'
#
loop_
_entity.id
_entity.type
_entity.pdbx_description
1 polymer ?
#
loop_
_entity_poly.entity_id
_entity_poly.type
_entity_poly.pdbx_seq_one_letter_code
_entity_poly.pdbx_strand_id
1 'polypeptide(L)'
;MTKPKRQKRGVERTKLLMCEGITDKRFADCLKRLLTTRKSGFSVRLDDAGGGGPKSAIMAAINHAGGFDKRVVFFDSDLQIPNDALNAARNRDIKIIQSFPLCLEGFLMRLMGHGQEFISSQDAKDSFHRIYNLRNVVTQEWYEEYITLQHINSVINDDRHVCQKVMIELRDVFTVF
;
A
#
# COMPACT_ATOMS: atom_id res chain seq x y z
N MET A 1 17.42 39.44 20.51
CA MET A 1 16.30 38.48 20.38
C MET A 1 16.82 37.19 19.77
N THR A 2 17.01 36.17 20.58
CA THR A 2 17.50 34.84 20.15
C THR A 2 16.33 34.04 19.57
N LYS A 3 16.43 33.64 18.28
CA LYS A 3 15.43 32.76 17.65
C LYS A 3 15.34 31.45 18.43
N PRO A 4 14.13 30.96 18.74
CA PRO A 4 13.99 29.68 19.44
C PRO A 4 14.58 28.56 18.59
N LYS A 5 15.50 27.77 19.16
CA LYS A 5 16.05 26.58 18.53
C LYS A 5 14.89 25.62 18.22
N ARG A 6 14.67 25.34 16.94
CA ARG A 6 13.73 24.30 16.49
C ARG A 6 14.19 22.97 17.08
N GLN A 7 13.47 22.44 18.06
CA GLN A 7 13.69 21.11 18.58
C GLN A 7 13.49 20.11 17.43
N LYS A 8 14.57 19.42 17.02
CA LYS A 8 14.48 18.28 16.09
C LYS A 8 13.69 17.18 16.80
N ARG A 9 12.49 16.89 16.35
CA ARG A 9 11.75 15.71 16.82
C ARG A 9 12.52 14.48 16.33
N GLY A 10 13.10 13.71 17.26
CA GLY A 10 13.69 12.42 16.96
C GLY A 10 12.58 11.46 16.54
N VAL A 11 12.66 10.92 15.34
CA VAL A 11 11.88 9.75 14.93
C VAL A 11 12.64 8.56 15.51
N GLU A 12 12.09 7.92 16.52
CA GLU A 12 12.78 6.83 17.23
C GLU A 12 12.66 5.50 16.47
N ARG A 13 11.61 5.32 15.66
CA ARG A 13 11.31 4.06 14.96
C ARG A 13 10.92 4.31 13.51
N THR A 14 11.27 3.37 12.64
CA THR A 14 11.09 3.49 11.19
C THR A 14 10.50 2.22 10.57
N LYS A 15 9.60 2.39 9.61
CA LYS A 15 9.09 1.32 8.77
C LYS A 15 9.41 1.59 7.30
N LEU A 16 9.62 0.51 6.55
CA LEU A 16 9.61 0.52 5.10
C LEU A 16 8.30 -0.14 4.62
N LEU A 17 7.57 0.53 3.74
CA LEU A 17 6.57 -0.09 2.91
C LEU A 17 7.11 -0.12 1.48
N MET A 18 7.44 -1.32 1.02
CA MET A 18 7.91 -1.59 -0.35
C MET A 18 6.69 -2.00 -1.19
N CYS A 19 6.40 -1.24 -2.22
CA CYS A 19 5.34 -1.52 -3.17
C CYS A 19 5.91 -2.28 -4.39
N GLU A 20 5.08 -3.02 -5.11
CA GLU A 20 5.52 -3.69 -6.33
C GLU A 20 5.89 -2.68 -7.41
N GLY A 21 5.01 -1.71 -7.65
CA GLY A 21 5.19 -0.71 -8.68
C GLY A 21 4.78 0.69 -8.25
N ILE A 22 4.95 1.61 -9.19
CA ILE A 22 4.68 3.04 -8.96
C ILE A 22 3.21 3.34 -8.67
N THR A 23 2.27 2.57 -9.24
CA THR A 23 0.83 2.76 -9.03
C THR A 23 0.46 2.40 -7.59
N ASP A 24 0.96 1.27 -7.08
CA ASP A 24 0.79 0.85 -5.68
C ASP A 24 1.38 1.87 -4.71
N LYS A 25 2.57 2.38 -5.05
CA LYS A 25 3.24 3.41 -4.24
C LYS A 25 2.43 4.71 -4.17
N ARG A 26 1.81 5.15 -5.26
CA ARG A 26 0.92 6.32 -5.28
C ARG A 26 -0.31 6.11 -4.41
N PHE A 27 -0.92 4.92 -4.47
CA PHE A 27 -2.01 4.55 -3.57
C PHE A 27 -1.55 4.58 -2.10
N ALA A 28 -0.43 3.94 -1.80
CA ALA A 28 0.15 3.95 -0.46
C ALA A 28 0.50 5.37 0.03
N ASP A 29 0.95 6.26 -0.86
CA ASP A 29 1.21 7.67 -0.52
C ASP A 29 -0.07 8.43 -0.20
N CYS A 30 -1.15 8.19 -0.94
CA CYS A 30 -2.47 8.72 -0.61
C CYS A 30 -2.91 8.26 0.79
N LEU A 31 -2.84 6.96 1.10
CA LEU A 31 -3.18 6.43 2.42
C LEU A 31 -2.29 7.02 3.52
N LYS A 32 -0.98 7.14 3.28
CA LYS A 32 -0.06 7.77 4.22
C LYS A 32 -0.47 9.19 4.58
N ARG A 33 -0.85 10.00 3.59
CA ARG A 33 -1.29 11.40 3.82
C ARG A 33 -2.58 11.47 4.62
N LEU A 34 -3.51 10.56 4.37
CA LEU A 34 -4.80 10.52 5.06
C LEU A 34 -4.72 9.96 6.48
N LEU A 35 -3.85 8.98 6.73
CA LEU A 35 -3.83 8.19 7.95
C LEU A 35 -2.72 8.57 8.94
N THR A 36 -1.60 9.16 8.46
CA THR A 36 -0.48 9.49 9.35
C THR A 36 -0.81 10.71 10.21
N THR A 37 -0.64 10.57 11.52
CA THR A 37 -0.75 11.69 12.45
C THR A 37 0.63 12.16 12.88
N ARG A 38 0.76 13.45 13.27
CA ARG A 38 2.03 14.02 13.77
C ARG A 38 2.50 13.39 15.09
N LYS A 39 1.67 12.58 15.73
CA LYS A 39 1.91 11.98 17.06
C LYS A 39 2.24 10.49 17.00
N SER A 40 2.38 9.89 15.81
CA SER A 40 2.56 8.43 15.65
C SER A 40 3.85 7.88 16.30
N GLY A 41 4.86 8.73 16.56
CA GLY A 41 6.12 8.32 17.19
C GLY A 41 7.04 7.48 16.28
N PHE A 42 6.64 7.23 15.03
CA PHE A 42 7.43 6.53 14.02
C PHE A 42 7.23 7.18 12.64
N SER A 43 8.09 6.83 11.70
CA SER A 43 7.95 7.23 10.30
C SER A 43 7.82 6.02 9.39
N VAL A 44 7.10 6.19 8.27
CA VAL A 44 6.98 5.20 7.21
C VAL A 44 7.63 5.74 5.94
N ARG A 45 8.65 5.05 5.44
CA ARG A 45 9.21 5.28 4.12
C ARG A 45 8.45 4.44 3.10
N LEU A 46 8.08 5.05 1.98
CA LEU A 46 7.51 4.36 0.83
C LEU A 46 8.58 4.24 -0.25
N ASP A 47 8.66 3.06 -0.84
CA ASP A 47 9.46 2.84 -2.05
C ASP A 47 8.81 1.79 -2.94
N ASP A 48 9.29 1.61 -4.17
CA ASP A 48 8.79 0.60 -5.10
C ASP A 48 9.93 -0.23 -5.70
N ALA A 49 9.59 -1.45 -6.11
CA ALA A 49 10.54 -2.39 -6.68
C ALA A 49 10.75 -2.21 -8.20
N GLY A 50 10.02 -1.30 -8.83
CA GLY A 50 10.05 -1.10 -10.28
C GLY A 50 9.31 -2.19 -11.07
N GLY A 51 8.43 -2.97 -10.42
CA GLY A 51 7.74 -4.14 -10.98
C GLY A 51 8.51 -5.45 -10.80
N GLY A 52 8.06 -6.49 -11.50
CA GLY A 52 8.71 -7.81 -11.48
C GLY A 52 8.10 -8.81 -10.51
N GLY A 53 6.91 -8.54 -10.02
CA GLY A 53 6.11 -9.45 -9.22
C GLY A 53 6.53 -9.60 -7.76
N PRO A 54 5.90 -10.55 -7.04
CA PRO A 54 6.06 -10.71 -5.59
C PRO A 54 7.51 -10.92 -5.13
N LYS A 55 8.28 -11.73 -5.87
CA LYS A 55 9.70 -12.00 -5.54
C LYS A 55 10.53 -10.72 -5.61
N SER A 56 10.32 -9.90 -6.65
CA SER A 56 11.03 -8.64 -6.82
C SER A 56 10.75 -7.70 -5.66
N ALA A 57 9.48 -7.51 -5.29
CA ALA A 57 9.08 -6.65 -4.18
C ALA A 57 9.68 -7.11 -2.84
N ILE A 58 9.65 -8.42 -2.55
CA ILE A 58 10.23 -8.98 -1.32
C ILE A 58 11.75 -8.77 -1.29
N MET A 59 12.45 -9.08 -2.39
CA MET A 59 13.90 -8.91 -2.46
C MET A 59 14.33 -7.44 -2.41
N ALA A 60 13.56 -6.54 -3.02
CA ALA A 60 13.76 -5.11 -2.90
C ALA A 60 13.62 -4.64 -1.44
N ALA A 61 12.60 -5.11 -0.73
CA ALA A 61 12.42 -4.81 0.69
C ALA A 61 13.58 -5.35 1.56
N ILE A 62 14.08 -6.55 1.25
CA ILE A 62 15.22 -7.17 1.95
C ILE A 62 16.49 -6.36 1.77
N ASN A 63 16.79 -5.98 0.52
CA ASN A 63 18.04 -5.36 0.12
C ASN A 63 18.02 -3.83 0.22
N HIS A 64 16.87 -3.24 0.57
CA HIS A 64 16.75 -1.79 0.69
C HIS A 64 17.75 -1.24 1.70
N ALA A 65 18.56 -0.28 1.27
CA ALA A 65 19.51 0.41 2.14
C ALA A 65 18.77 1.22 3.20
N GLY A 66 19.07 0.95 4.46
CA GLY A 66 18.47 1.64 5.61
C GLY A 66 18.16 0.69 6.76
N GLY A 67 18.36 1.18 7.98
CA GLY A 67 18.07 0.46 9.22
C GLY A 67 16.58 0.61 9.59
N PHE A 68 15.69 -0.08 8.88
CA PHE A 68 14.27 -0.07 9.22
C PHE A 68 13.97 -1.12 10.29
N ASP A 69 13.24 -0.71 11.33
CA ASP A 69 12.82 -1.61 12.41
C ASP A 69 11.78 -2.62 11.92
N LYS A 70 10.92 -2.20 10.98
CA LYS A 70 9.92 -3.06 10.34
C LYS A 70 9.91 -2.88 8.84
N ARG A 71 9.66 -3.97 8.13
CA ARG A 71 9.47 -3.98 6.68
C ARG A 71 8.14 -4.61 6.33
N VAL A 72 7.44 -3.99 5.40
CA VAL A 72 6.17 -4.46 4.85
C VAL A 72 6.31 -4.43 3.34
N VAL A 73 5.73 -5.40 2.65
CA VAL A 73 5.61 -5.39 1.19
C VAL A 73 4.13 -5.37 0.80
N PHE A 74 3.82 -4.64 -0.27
CA PHE A 74 2.47 -4.55 -0.83
C PHE A 74 2.55 -4.81 -2.34
N PHE A 75 1.82 -5.81 -2.81
CA PHE A 75 1.80 -6.22 -4.22
C PHE A 75 0.50 -6.93 -4.59
N ASP A 76 0.34 -7.20 -5.89
CA ASP A 76 -0.84 -7.83 -6.48
C ASP A 76 -0.99 -9.31 -6.07
N SER A 77 -2.23 -9.80 -6.01
CA SER A 77 -2.53 -11.19 -5.61
C SER A 77 -2.63 -12.15 -6.79
N ASP A 78 -2.44 -11.69 -8.03
CA ASP A 78 -2.59 -12.49 -9.24
C ASP A 78 -1.44 -13.48 -9.48
N LEU A 79 -0.29 -13.25 -8.86
CA LEU A 79 0.88 -14.12 -8.98
C LEU A 79 1.15 -14.87 -7.68
N GLN A 80 1.51 -16.15 -7.83
CA GLN A 80 1.94 -16.95 -6.70
C GLN A 80 3.31 -16.48 -6.18
N ILE A 81 3.43 -16.34 -4.87
CA ILE A 81 4.71 -16.03 -4.24
C ILE A 81 5.61 -17.27 -4.30
N PRO A 82 6.81 -17.19 -4.90
CA PRO A 82 7.75 -18.30 -4.88
C PRO A 82 8.15 -18.69 -3.45
N ASN A 83 8.30 -19.97 -3.18
CA ASN A 83 8.61 -20.49 -1.84
C ASN A 83 9.90 -19.92 -1.26
N ASP A 84 10.92 -19.73 -2.07
CA ASP A 84 12.19 -19.12 -1.65
C ASP A 84 12.02 -17.68 -1.18
N ALA A 85 11.20 -16.89 -1.89
CA ALA A 85 10.89 -15.52 -1.51
C ALA A 85 10.02 -15.47 -0.23
N LEU A 86 9.03 -16.36 -0.12
CA LEU A 86 8.19 -16.47 1.08
C LEU A 86 9.01 -16.82 2.33
N ASN A 87 9.93 -17.78 2.20
CA ASN A 87 10.85 -18.15 3.28
C ASN A 87 11.80 -17.01 3.64
N ALA A 88 12.32 -16.30 2.64
CA ALA A 88 13.18 -15.13 2.87
C ALA A 88 12.43 -14.00 3.61
N ALA A 89 11.17 -13.76 3.28
CA ALA A 89 10.32 -12.80 3.98
C ALA A 89 10.08 -13.20 5.44
N ARG A 90 9.72 -14.48 5.68
CA ARG A 90 9.50 -15.02 7.03
C ARG A 90 10.74 -14.92 7.90
N ASN A 91 11.90 -15.30 7.39
CA ASN A 91 13.18 -15.25 8.12
C ASN A 91 13.60 -13.83 8.53
N ARG A 92 12.99 -12.80 7.96
CA ARG A 92 13.30 -11.39 8.21
C ARG A 92 12.11 -10.60 8.78
N ASP A 93 11.08 -11.31 9.23
CA ASP A 93 9.86 -10.73 9.79
C ASP A 93 9.24 -9.64 8.87
N ILE A 94 9.22 -9.91 7.57
CA ILE A 94 8.60 -9.01 6.58
C ILE A 94 7.11 -9.35 6.48
N LYS A 95 6.26 -8.38 6.80
CA LYS A 95 4.82 -8.50 6.61
C LYS A 95 4.48 -8.39 5.12
N ILE A 96 3.64 -9.31 4.63
CA ILE A 96 3.13 -9.32 3.26
C ILE A 96 1.67 -8.87 3.28
N ILE A 97 1.33 -7.91 2.42
CA ILE A 97 -0.03 -7.44 2.15
C ILE A 97 -0.26 -7.58 0.65
N GLN A 98 -1.41 -8.15 0.25
CA GLN A 98 -1.74 -8.33 -1.16
C GLN A 98 -3.03 -7.58 -1.50
N SER A 99 -3.05 -6.86 -2.63
CA SER A 99 -4.27 -6.33 -3.21
C SER A 99 -5.16 -7.48 -3.69
N PHE A 100 -6.43 -7.46 -3.34
CA PHE A 100 -7.40 -8.49 -3.72
C PHE A 100 -8.70 -7.83 -4.20
N PRO A 101 -9.31 -8.28 -5.31
CA PRO A 101 -8.90 -9.41 -6.15
C PRO A 101 -7.86 -9.02 -7.21
N LEU A 102 -7.03 -9.97 -7.57
CA LEU A 102 -6.06 -9.97 -8.67
C LEU A 102 -4.98 -8.88 -8.57
N CYS A 103 -5.33 -7.62 -8.78
CA CYS A 103 -4.40 -6.49 -8.85
C CYS A 103 -4.96 -5.24 -8.17
N LEU A 104 -4.16 -4.18 -8.10
CA LEU A 104 -4.57 -2.94 -7.44
C LEU A 104 -5.86 -2.36 -8.06
N GLU A 105 -6.00 -2.35 -9.39
CA GLU A 105 -7.21 -1.84 -10.04
C GLU A 105 -8.45 -2.66 -9.67
N GLY A 106 -8.32 -3.99 -9.60
CA GLY A 106 -9.39 -4.87 -9.11
C GLY A 106 -9.76 -4.59 -7.66
N PHE A 107 -8.76 -4.35 -6.82
CA PHE A 107 -8.96 -3.93 -5.43
C PHE A 107 -9.65 -2.57 -5.34
N LEU A 108 -9.22 -1.58 -6.12
CA LEU A 108 -9.83 -0.25 -6.17
C LEU A 108 -11.27 -0.31 -6.67
N MET A 109 -11.58 -1.15 -7.66
CA MET A 109 -12.96 -1.38 -8.10
C MET A 109 -13.85 -1.90 -6.96
N ARG A 110 -13.37 -2.87 -6.19
CA ARG A 110 -14.09 -3.36 -5.00
C ARG A 110 -14.21 -2.31 -3.91
N LEU A 111 -13.15 -1.55 -3.69
CA LEU A 111 -13.12 -0.45 -2.73
C LEU A 111 -14.17 0.61 -3.07
N MET A 112 -14.38 0.90 -4.36
CA MET A 112 -15.39 1.82 -4.88
C MET A 112 -16.81 1.22 -4.98
N GLY A 113 -17.03 0.00 -4.50
CA GLY A 113 -18.35 -0.65 -4.47
C GLY A 113 -18.75 -1.32 -5.78
N HIS A 114 -17.85 -1.46 -6.75
CA HIS A 114 -18.15 -2.20 -7.98
C HIS A 114 -18.15 -3.71 -7.71
N GLY A 115 -19.30 -4.35 -7.95
CA GLY A 115 -19.51 -5.77 -7.68
C GLY A 115 -19.10 -6.74 -8.80
N GLN A 116 -18.62 -6.23 -9.96
CA GLN A 116 -18.28 -7.07 -11.10
C GLN A 116 -17.10 -8.01 -10.81
N GLU A 117 -17.14 -9.20 -11.40
CA GLU A 117 -16.04 -10.15 -11.34
C GLU A 117 -15.08 -9.96 -12.50
N PHE A 118 -13.80 -10.26 -12.27
CA PHE A 118 -12.73 -10.13 -13.25
C PHE A 118 -12.15 -11.51 -13.56
N ILE A 119 -11.92 -11.77 -14.86
CA ILE A 119 -11.34 -13.03 -15.35
C ILE A 119 -9.80 -13.00 -15.22
N SER A 120 -9.20 -11.82 -15.24
CA SER A 120 -7.75 -11.62 -15.17
C SER A 120 -7.41 -10.21 -14.66
N SER A 121 -6.15 -10.00 -14.29
CA SER A 121 -5.64 -8.66 -13.95
C SER A 121 -5.77 -7.67 -15.10
N GLN A 122 -5.62 -8.13 -16.35
CA GLN A 122 -5.79 -7.26 -17.51
C GLN A 122 -7.25 -6.81 -17.67
N ASP A 123 -8.21 -7.72 -17.47
CA ASP A 123 -9.64 -7.39 -17.48
C ASP A 123 -10.01 -6.38 -16.38
N ALA A 124 -9.45 -6.54 -15.19
CA ALA A 124 -9.64 -5.60 -14.09
C ALA A 124 -9.08 -4.21 -14.44
N LYS A 125 -7.88 -4.14 -15.01
CA LYS A 125 -7.24 -2.90 -15.45
C LYS A 125 -8.03 -2.20 -16.55
N ASP A 126 -8.43 -2.93 -17.59
CA ASP A 126 -9.20 -2.39 -18.71
C ASP A 126 -10.56 -1.86 -18.24
N SER A 127 -11.22 -2.58 -17.35
CA SER A 127 -12.50 -2.18 -16.76
C SER A 127 -12.36 -0.92 -15.91
N PHE A 128 -11.34 -0.87 -15.06
CA PHE A 128 -11.05 0.29 -14.23
C PHE A 128 -10.74 1.54 -15.06
N HIS A 129 -9.84 1.41 -16.04
CA HIS A 129 -9.46 2.52 -16.90
C HIS A 129 -10.63 3.05 -17.73
N ARG A 130 -11.51 2.16 -18.20
CA ARG A 130 -12.71 2.52 -18.96
C ARG A 130 -13.72 3.28 -18.09
N ILE A 131 -13.99 2.81 -16.87
CA ILE A 131 -14.97 3.41 -15.96
C ILE A 131 -14.52 4.80 -15.50
N TYR A 132 -13.25 4.95 -15.19
CA TYR A 132 -12.69 6.21 -14.68
C TYR A 132 -12.03 7.07 -15.77
N ASN A 133 -12.17 6.69 -17.04
CA ASN A 133 -11.60 7.41 -18.22
C ASN A 133 -10.09 7.69 -18.07
N LEU A 134 -9.35 6.72 -17.56
CA LEU A 134 -7.90 6.82 -17.35
C LEU A 134 -7.15 6.23 -18.55
N ARG A 135 -6.03 6.83 -18.95
CA ARG A 135 -5.31 6.38 -20.16
C ARG A 135 -4.33 5.25 -19.89
N ASN A 136 -3.58 5.22 -18.79
CA ASN A 136 -2.59 4.15 -18.54
C ASN A 136 -2.24 3.93 -17.08
N VAL A 137 -2.25 4.95 -16.22
CA VAL A 137 -1.80 4.86 -14.83
C VAL A 137 -2.73 5.68 -13.97
N VAL A 138 -3.10 5.16 -12.80
CA VAL A 138 -3.87 5.91 -11.81
C VAL A 138 -3.04 7.09 -11.33
N THR A 139 -3.55 8.29 -11.53
CA THR A 139 -2.85 9.51 -11.16
C THR A 139 -3.04 9.85 -9.69
N GLN A 140 -2.20 10.73 -9.16
CA GLN A 140 -2.31 11.20 -7.80
C GLN A 140 -3.63 11.95 -7.57
N GLU A 141 -4.06 12.75 -8.54
CA GLU A 141 -5.31 13.51 -8.52
C GLU A 141 -6.52 12.60 -8.40
N TRP A 142 -6.50 11.46 -9.12
CA TRP A 142 -7.57 10.47 -9.02
C TRP A 142 -7.70 9.95 -7.57
N TYR A 143 -6.58 9.60 -6.93
CA TYR A 143 -6.62 9.15 -5.53
C TYR A 143 -7.16 10.22 -4.59
N GLU A 144 -6.79 11.47 -4.79
CA GLU A 144 -7.26 12.60 -3.97
C GLU A 144 -8.75 12.87 -4.14
N GLU A 145 -9.29 12.62 -5.34
CA GLU A 145 -10.71 12.79 -5.64
C GLU A 145 -11.56 11.65 -5.05
N TYR A 146 -11.11 10.40 -5.21
CA TYR A 146 -11.94 9.23 -4.91
C TYR A 146 -11.67 8.60 -3.55
N ILE A 147 -10.46 8.71 -3.01
CA ILE A 147 -10.07 8.09 -1.74
C ILE A 147 -10.05 9.12 -0.63
N THR A 148 -11.08 9.10 0.21
CA THR A 148 -11.21 10.01 1.36
C THR A 148 -11.06 9.25 2.67
N LEU A 149 -10.72 9.96 3.75
CA LEU A 149 -10.65 9.37 5.10
C LEU A 149 -12.02 8.79 5.54
N GLN A 150 -13.11 9.46 5.17
CA GLN A 150 -14.46 8.97 5.46
C GLN A 150 -14.73 7.64 4.74
N HIS A 151 -14.35 7.53 3.47
CA HIS A 151 -14.49 6.31 2.69
C HIS A 151 -13.64 5.17 3.28
N ILE A 152 -12.36 5.43 3.60
CA ILE A 152 -11.48 4.45 4.26
C ILE A 152 -12.12 3.95 5.57
N ASN A 153 -12.61 4.85 6.41
CA ASN A 153 -13.24 4.48 7.68
C ASN A 153 -14.53 3.67 7.48
N SER A 154 -15.35 3.97 6.46
CA SER A 154 -16.55 3.19 6.18
C SER A 154 -16.21 1.75 5.80
N VAL A 155 -15.19 1.54 4.99
CA VAL A 155 -14.73 0.19 4.60
C VAL A 155 -14.13 -0.57 5.79
N ILE A 156 -13.32 0.07 6.61
CA ILE A 156 -12.70 -0.55 7.78
C ILE A 156 -13.73 -0.97 8.82
N ASN A 157 -14.82 -0.24 8.96
CA ASN A 157 -15.88 -0.49 9.94
C ASN A 157 -17.00 -1.41 9.41
N ASP A 158 -16.96 -1.86 8.18
CA ASP A 158 -17.91 -2.82 7.60
C ASP A 158 -17.23 -4.21 7.48
N ASP A 159 -17.55 -5.09 8.41
CA ASP A 159 -17.02 -6.47 8.49
C ASP A 159 -17.46 -7.37 7.34
N ARG A 160 -18.43 -6.93 6.53
CA ARG A 160 -18.82 -7.64 5.30
C ARG A 160 -18.14 -7.11 4.06
N HIS A 161 -17.43 -5.99 4.16
CA HIS A 161 -16.76 -5.40 3.01
C HIS A 161 -15.52 -6.22 2.60
N VAL A 162 -15.47 -6.69 1.35
CA VAL A 162 -14.42 -7.58 0.83
C VAL A 162 -12.98 -7.00 0.96
N CYS A 163 -12.85 -5.68 0.97
CA CYS A 163 -11.58 -4.99 1.13
C CYS A 163 -11.21 -4.71 2.60
N GLN A 164 -12.08 -4.99 3.56
CA GLN A 164 -11.90 -4.59 4.96
C GLN A 164 -10.55 -5.06 5.52
N LYS A 165 -10.25 -6.34 5.39
CA LYS A 165 -9.02 -6.93 5.93
C LYS A 165 -7.77 -6.23 5.38
N VAL A 166 -7.69 -6.06 4.06
CA VAL A 166 -6.55 -5.42 3.41
C VAL A 166 -6.44 -3.95 3.83
N MET A 167 -7.57 -3.25 3.92
CA MET A 167 -7.58 -1.85 4.36
C MET A 167 -7.18 -1.69 5.82
N ILE A 168 -7.56 -2.61 6.72
CA ILE A 168 -7.07 -2.64 8.11
C ILE A 168 -5.56 -2.84 8.12
N GLU A 169 -5.05 -3.81 7.37
CA GLU A 169 -3.62 -4.10 7.30
C GLU A 169 -2.81 -2.90 6.78
N LEU A 170 -3.30 -2.22 5.73
CA LEU A 170 -2.68 -1.01 5.19
C LEU A 170 -2.76 0.17 6.17
N ARG A 171 -3.91 0.39 6.83
CA ARG A 171 -4.04 1.39 7.90
C ARG A 171 -2.99 1.18 8.98
N ASP A 172 -2.82 -0.06 9.44
CA ASP A 172 -1.91 -0.40 10.53
C ASP A 172 -0.44 -0.15 10.16
N VAL A 173 -0.09 -0.18 8.88
CA VAL A 173 1.25 0.27 8.45
C VAL A 173 1.51 1.72 8.88
N PHE A 174 0.51 2.58 8.81
CA PHE A 174 0.64 4.03 9.05
C PHE A 174 0.25 4.47 10.46
N THR A 175 -0.47 3.66 11.22
CA THR A 175 -1.06 4.06 12.51
C THR A 175 -0.58 3.26 13.71
N VAL A 176 -0.08 2.04 13.52
CA VAL A 176 0.39 1.12 14.57
C VAL A 176 1.86 0.77 14.33
N PHE A 177 2.68 0.72 15.40
CA PHE A 177 4.08 0.28 15.24
C PHE A 177 4.28 -1.16 15.65
#